data_381548f1b3af33fcb6c88b9cd73019f3
#
_entry.id   381548f1b3af33fcb6c88b9cd73019f3
#
_cell.length_a   1.000
_cell.length_b   1.000
_cell.length_c   1.000
_cell.angle_alpha   90.00
_cell.angle_beta   90.00
_cell.angle_gamma   90.00
#
_symmetry.space_group_name_H-M   'P 1'
#
loop_
_entity.id
_entity.type
_entity.pdbx_description
1 polymer ?
#
loop_
_entity_poly.entity_id
_entity_poly.type
_entity_poly.pdbx_seq_one_letter_code
_entity_poly.pdbx_strand_id
1 'polypeptide(L)'
;MNLFADIRALVLDALTAMTDAGELPAGLSFDAVAVEPPRDPAHGDMATNAAMVLAKPAAKKPREIAEALAARLGTDPRIEAADVAGPGFLNLRLAPALWREVMALSLIH
;
A
#
# COMPACT_ATOMS: atom_id res chain seq x y z
N MET A 1 9.08 11.37 -12.23
CA MET A 1 8.46 10.83 -10.99
C MET A 1 7.82 9.50 -11.29
N ASN A 2 8.09 8.49 -10.48
CA ASN A 2 7.49 7.16 -10.62
C ASN A 2 6.43 6.99 -9.51
N LEU A 3 5.16 7.07 -9.89
CA LEU A 3 4.06 7.01 -8.93
C LEU A 3 4.00 5.66 -8.20
N PHE A 4 4.27 4.56 -8.90
CA PHE A 4 4.29 3.24 -8.26
C PHE A 4 5.40 3.14 -7.21
N ALA A 5 6.58 3.69 -7.50
CA ALA A 5 7.67 3.69 -6.53
C ALA A 5 7.35 4.59 -5.33
N ASP A 6 6.70 5.71 -5.55
CA ASP A 6 6.29 6.61 -4.47
C ASP A 6 5.26 5.95 -3.56
N ILE A 7 4.29 5.26 -4.12
CA ILE A 7 3.28 4.55 -3.32
C ILE A 7 3.89 3.34 -2.64
N ARG A 8 4.84 2.65 -3.29
CA ARG A 8 5.57 1.56 -2.63
C ARG A 8 6.31 2.07 -1.38
N ALA A 9 6.97 3.23 -1.49
CA ALA A 9 7.63 3.84 -0.35
C ALA A 9 6.64 4.15 0.79
N LEU A 10 5.45 4.62 0.44
CA LEU A 10 4.38 4.86 1.42
C LEU A 10 3.95 3.56 2.11
N VAL A 11 3.80 2.49 1.34
CA VAL A 11 3.46 1.17 1.91
C VAL A 11 4.57 0.70 2.84
N LEU A 12 5.84 0.85 2.45
CA LEU A 12 6.97 0.45 3.27
C LEU A 12 7.04 1.26 4.58
N ASP A 13 6.75 2.55 4.52
CA ASP A 13 6.70 3.40 5.71
C ASP A 13 5.60 2.93 6.66
N ALA A 14 4.43 2.58 6.14
CA ALA A 14 3.33 2.05 6.94
C ALA A 14 3.70 0.70 7.59
N LEU A 15 4.38 -0.18 6.85
CA LEU A 15 4.85 -1.46 7.37
C LEU A 15 5.89 -1.27 8.48
N THR A 16 6.79 -0.31 8.33
CA THR A 16 7.77 0.04 9.35
C THR A 16 7.09 0.54 10.61
N ALA A 17 6.07 1.39 10.45
CA ALA A 17 5.28 1.87 11.59
C ALA A 17 4.55 0.74 12.30
N MET A 18 4.02 -0.23 11.55
CA MET A 18 3.38 -1.41 12.13
C MET A 18 4.38 -2.24 12.94
N THR A 19 5.60 -2.39 12.43
CA THR A 19 6.67 -3.09 13.14
C THR A 19 7.02 -2.37 14.45
N ASP A 20 7.16 -1.06 14.40
CA ASP A 20 7.48 -0.24 15.56
C ASP A 20 6.35 -0.29 16.61
N ALA A 21 5.11 -0.41 16.17
CA ALA A 21 3.95 -0.51 17.04
C ALA A 21 3.70 -1.92 17.59
N GLY A 22 4.49 -2.90 17.17
CA GLY A 22 4.33 -4.29 17.61
C GLY A 22 3.28 -5.08 16.84
N GLU A 23 2.73 -4.51 15.77
CA GLU A 23 1.74 -5.21 14.93
C GLU A 23 2.40 -6.22 13.99
N LEU A 24 3.69 -6.03 13.70
CA LEU A 24 4.49 -6.97 12.92
C LEU A 24 5.78 -7.29 13.68
N PRO A 25 6.31 -8.51 13.54
CA PRO A 25 7.61 -8.85 14.15
C PRO A 25 8.75 -8.09 13.48
N ALA A 26 9.80 -7.82 14.23
CA ALA A 26 11.00 -7.18 13.70
C ALA A 26 11.77 -8.15 12.79
N GLY A 27 12.55 -7.58 11.87
CA GLY A 27 13.43 -8.39 11.02
C GLY A 27 12.79 -8.93 9.76
N LEU A 28 11.55 -8.53 9.45
CA LEU A 28 10.91 -8.94 8.20
C LEU A 28 11.57 -8.26 7.01
N SER A 29 11.73 -9.01 5.92
CA SER A 29 12.18 -8.43 4.64
C SER A 29 10.98 -7.90 3.87
N PHE A 30 11.09 -6.69 3.35
CA PHE A 30 10.06 -6.08 2.51
C PHE A 30 10.44 -6.09 1.03
N ASP A 31 11.49 -6.82 0.65
CA ASP A 31 12.01 -6.82 -0.72
C ASP A 31 11.00 -7.32 -1.75
N ALA A 32 10.16 -8.27 -1.37
CA ALA A 32 9.15 -8.83 -2.27
C ALA A 32 7.85 -8.02 -2.30
N VAL A 33 7.73 -6.98 -1.49
CA VAL A 33 6.56 -6.09 -1.50
C VAL A 33 6.54 -5.32 -2.80
N ALA A 34 5.41 -5.39 -3.50
CA ALA A 34 5.24 -4.74 -4.80
C ALA A 34 3.95 -3.93 -4.82
N VAL A 35 3.95 -2.89 -5.65
CA VAL A 35 2.76 -2.11 -5.98
C VAL A 35 2.60 -2.19 -7.48
N GLU A 36 1.43 -2.62 -7.93
CA GLU A 36 1.14 -2.90 -9.33
C GLU A 36 -0.24 -2.37 -9.70
N PRO A 37 -0.55 -2.23 -11.01
CA PRO A 37 -1.92 -1.96 -11.42
C PRO A 37 -2.84 -3.10 -10.96
N PRO A 38 -4.06 -2.80 -10.49
CA PRO A 38 -5.00 -3.87 -10.13
C PRO A 38 -5.46 -4.63 -11.38
N ARG A 39 -5.96 -5.85 -11.17
CA ARG A 39 -6.50 -6.65 -12.28
C ARG A 39 -7.67 -5.96 -12.97
N ASP A 40 -8.51 -5.30 -12.18
CA ASP A 40 -9.68 -4.59 -12.66
C ASP A 40 -9.55 -3.12 -12.23
N PRO A 41 -9.52 -2.16 -13.17
CA PRO A 41 -9.44 -0.74 -12.84
C PRO A 41 -10.58 -0.25 -11.93
N ALA A 42 -11.70 -0.95 -11.92
CA ALA A 42 -12.82 -0.62 -11.04
C ALA A 42 -12.46 -0.82 -9.55
N HIS A 43 -11.44 -1.63 -9.24
CA HIS A 43 -11.03 -1.92 -7.87
C HIS A 43 -10.11 -0.85 -7.26
N GLY A 44 -9.62 0.09 -8.06
CA GLY A 44 -8.75 1.15 -7.58
C GLY A 44 -7.70 1.54 -8.61
N ASP A 45 -6.72 2.30 -8.16
CA ASP A 45 -5.63 2.78 -9.02
C ASP A 45 -4.39 1.88 -8.94
N MET A 46 -4.18 1.26 -7.80
CA MET A 46 -3.03 0.40 -7.53
C MET A 46 -3.41 -0.73 -6.59
N ALA A 47 -2.62 -1.80 -6.61
CA ALA A 47 -2.77 -2.91 -5.68
C ALA A 47 -1.41 -3.29 -5.11
N THR A 48 -1.38 -3.76 -3.86
CA THR A 48 -0.16 -4.25 -3.25
C THR A 48 -0.35 -5.67 -2.71
N ASN A 49 0.72 -6.46 -2.80
CA ASN A 49 0.79 -7.82 -2.28
C ASN A 49 1.41 -7.87 -0.87
N ALA A 50 1.63 -6.73 -0.24
CA ALA A 50 2.39 -6.64 1.02
C ALA A 50 1.92 -7.64 2.07
N ALA A 51 0.61 -7.72 2.31
CA ALA A 51 0.05 -8.63 3.31
C ALA A 51 0.28 -10.09 2.96
N MET A 52 0.15 -10.44 1.68
CA MET A 52 0.38 -11.81 1.21
C MET A 52 1.84 -12.23 1.39
N VAL A 53 2.76 -11.34 1.06
CA VAL A 53 4.20 -11.58 1.18
C VAL A 53 4.63 -11.76 2.63
N LEU A 54 4.06 -10.95 3.53
CA LEU A 54 4.49 -10.91 4.91
C LEU A 54 3.75 -11.89 5.82
N ALA A 55 2.63 -12.45 5.39
CA ALA A 55 1.78 -13.30 6.22
C ALA A 55 2.54 -14.50 6.80
N LYS A 56 3.29 -15.23 5.96
CA LYS A 56 4.00 -16.41 6.36
C LYS A 56 5.16 -16.11 7.32
N PRO A 57 6.10 -15.19 6.97
CA PRO A 57 7.19 -14.87 7.90
C PRO A 57 6.71 -14.16 9.16
N ALA A 58 5.58 -13.46 9.14
CA ALA A 58 5.01 -12.82 10.32
C ALA A 58 4.16 -13.79 11.16
N ALA A 59 3.88 -14.98 10.64
CA ALA A 59 2.99 -15.95 11.27
C ALA A 59 1.59 -15.38 11.56
N LYS A 60 1.08 -14.55 10.64
CA LYS A 60 -0.22 -13.90 10.74
C LYS A 60 -1.03 -14.18 9.48
N LYS A 61 -2.35 -14.03 9.59
CA LYS A 61 -3.22 -14.17 8.44
C LYS A 61 -3.02 -12.98 7.50
N PRO A 62 -2.95 -13.23 6.17
CA PRO A 62 -2.79 -12.11 5.22
C PRO A 62 -3.86 -11.04 5.38
N ARG A 63 -5.09 -11.45 5.63
CA ARG A 63 -6.20 -10.50 5.79
C ARG A 63 -6.03 -9.60 7.00
N GLU A 64 -5.50 -10.11 8.10
CA GLU A 64 -5.23 -9.32 9.30
C GLU A 64 -4.19 -8.22 9.00
N ILE A 65 -3.13 -8.59 8.31
CA ILE A 65 -2.08 -7.64 7.92
C ILE A 65 -2.66 -6.60 6.96
N ALA A 66 -3.45 -7.06 5.99
CA ALA A 66 -4.06 -6.16 5.01
C ALA A 66 -5.00 -5.15 5.67
N GLU A 67 -5.81 -5.58 6.62
CA GLU A 67 -6.72 -4.69 7.36
C GLU A 67 -5.96 -3.65 8.17
N ALA A 68 -4.91 -4.06 8.89
CA ALA A 68 -4.09 -3.14 9.66
C ALA A 68 -3.35 -2.15 8.75
N LEU A 69 -2.82 -2.63 7.63
CA LEU A 69 -2.15 -1.79 6.65
C LEU A 69 -3.12 -0.80 6.01
N ALA A 70 -4.33 -1.26 5.67
CA ALA A 70 -5.37 -0.40 5.11
C ALA A 70 -5.74 0.73 6.06
N ALA A 71 -5.87 0.44 7.34
CA ALA A 71 -6.17 1.45 8.35
C ALA A 71 -5.10 2.53 8.42
N ARG A 72 -3.84 2.14 8.33
CA ARG A 72 -2.72 3.10 8.34
C ARG A 72 -2.63 3.91 7.07
N LEU A 73 -2.76 3.26 5.92
CA LEU A 73 -2.71 3.95 4.63
C LEU A 73 -3.89 4.91 4.47
N GLY A 74 -5.05 4.55 5.00
CA GLY A 74 -6.24 5.39 4.95
C GLY A 74 -6.12 6.70 5.72
N THR A 75 -5.14 6.83 6.61
CA THR A 75 -4.87 8.09 7.31
C THR A 75 -4.01 9.05 6.51
N ASP A 76 -3.39 8.58 5.43
CA ASP A 76 -2.54 9.42 4.59
C ASP A 76 -3.40 10.19 3.58
N PRO A 77 -3.21 11.53 3.45
CA PRO A 77 -4.03 12.32 2.53
C PRO A 77 -3.86 11.94 1.05
N ARG A 78 -2.80 11.22 0.70
CA ARG A 78 -2.59 10.75 -0.67
C ARG A 78 -3.44 9.54 -1.02
N ILE A 79 -3.99 8.85 -0.01
CA ILE A 79 -4.81 7.65 -0.20
C ILE A 79 -6.26 7.99 0.08
N GLU A 80 -7.11 7.91 -0.94
CA GLU A 80 -8.55 8.15 -0.78
C GLU A 80 -9.24 6.95 -0.15
N ALA A 81 -8.87 5.74 -0.56
CA ALA A 81 -9.44 4.52 -0.03
C ALA A 81 -8.43 3.37 -0.11
N ALA A 82 -8.52 2.46 0.84
CA ALA A 82 -7.72 1.26 0.88
C ALA A 82 -8.64 0.09 1.24
N ASP A 83 -8.83 -0.83 0.30
CA ASP A 83 -9.79 -1.92 0.44
C ASP A 83 -9.09 -3.26 0.36
N VAL A 84 -9.40 -4.13 1.32
CA VAL A 84 -8.88 -5.50 1.32
C VAL A 84 -9.67 -6.32 0.30
N ALA A 85 -8.95 -7.03 -0.56
CA ALA A 85 -9.55 -7.86 -1.60
C ALA A 85 -8.94 -9.27 -1.56
N GLY A 86 -9.78 -10.27 -1.84
CA GLY A 86 -9.34 -11.65 -1.88
C GLY A 86 -8.72 -12.11 -0.56
N PRO A 87 -7.69 -12.97 -0.62
CA PRO A 87 -7.08 -13.55 0.59
C PRO A 87 -6.20 -12.58 1.36
N GLY A 88 -5.87 -11.42 0.80
CA GLY A 88 -4.98 -10.46 1.46
C GLY A 88 -4.37 -9.44 0.52
N PHE A 89 -4.91 -9.28 -0.67
CA PHE A 89 -4.54 -8.17 -1.54
C PHE A 89 -5.16 -6.88 -1.03
N LEU A 90 -4.46 -5.79 -1.23
CA LEU A 90 -4.94 -4.48 -0.83
C LEU A 90 -5.03 -3.58 -2.07
N ASN A 91 -6.24 -3.13 -2.37
CA ASN A 91 -6.50 -2.21 -3.48
C ASN A 91 -6.47 -0.78 -2.94
N LEU A 92 -5.74 0.09 -3.62
CA LEU A 92 -5.56 1.48 -3.22
C LEU A 92 -6.18 2.41 -4.26
N ARG A 93 -6.97 3.37 -3.78
CA ARG A 93 -7.47 4.46 -4.60
C ARG A 93 -6.76 5.72 -4.17
N LEU A 94 -6.13 6.40 -5.11
CA LEU A 94 -5.35 7.59 -4.82
C LEU A 94 -6.24 8.82 -4.79
N ALA A 95 -5.90 9.78 -3.93
CA ALA A 95 -6.64 11.02 -3.83
C ALA A 95 -6.51 11.83 -5.12
N PRO A 96 -7.58 12.48 -5.60
CA PRO A 96 -7.50 13.31 -6.81
C PRO A 96 -6.43 14.39 -6.77
N ALA A 97 -6.16 14.94 -5.59
CA ALA A 97 -5.12 15.95 -5.40
C ALA A 97 -3.73 15.44 -5.80
N LEU A 98 -3.44 14.16 -5.54
CA LEU A 98 -2.16 13.56 -5.92
C LEU A 98 -2.00 13.53 -7.44
N TRP A 99 -3.06 13.15 -8.15
CA TRP A 99 -3.06 13.15 -9.62
C TRP A 99 -2.85 14.54 -10.18
N ARG A 100 -3.46 15.57 -9.57
CA ARG A 100 -3.29 16.95 -9.98
C ARG A 100 -1.85 17.42 -9.82
N GLU A 101 -1.22 17.07 -8.72
CA GLU A 101 0.18 17.43 -8.47
C GLU A 101 1.11 16.80 -9.51
N VAL A 102 0.89 15.53 -9.83
CA VAL A 102 1.68 14.84 -10.86
C VAL A 102 1.48 15.50 -12.22
N MET A 103 0.25 15.81 -12.59
CA MET A 103 -0.07 16.44 -13.86
C MET A 103 0.48 17.86 -13.94
N ALA A 104 0.37 18.62 -12.85
CA ALA A 104 0.89 19.98 -12.78
C ALA A 104 2.41 20.00 -12.96
N LEU A 105 3.12 19.08 -12.33
CA LEU A 105 4.56 18.94 -12.50
C LEU A 105 4.94 18.60 -13.94
N SER A 106 4.12 17.78 -14.60
CA SER A 106 4.33 17.44 -16.01
C SER A 106 4.12 18.64 -16.93
N LEU A 107 3.21 19.54 -16.58
CA LEU A 107 2.87 20.69 -17.41
C LEU A 107 3.86 21.86 -17.26
N ILE A 108 4.59 21.92 -16.16
CA ILE A 108 5.53 23.00 -15.89
C ILE A 108 6.83 22.85 -16.71
N HIS A 109 7.05 21.71 -17.26
CA HIS A 109 8.19 21.45 -18.11
C HIS A 109 7.89 21.85 -19.57
#